data_50626c0859afdb375612138d92e085a9
#
_entry.id   50626c0859afdb375612138d92e085a9
#
_cell.length_a   1.000
_cell.length_b   1.000
_cell.length_c   1.000
_cell.angle_alpha   90.00
_cell.angle_beta   90.00
_cell.angle_gamma   90.00
#
_symmetry.space_group_name_H-M   'P 1'
#
loop_
_entity.id
_entity.type
_entity.pdbx_description
1 polymer ?
#
loop_
_entity_poly.entity_id
_entity_poly.type
_entity_poly.pdbx_seq_one_letter_code
_entity_poly.pdbx_strand_id
1 'polypeptide(L)'
;MVEFRIPEEISAFFDDEYGKILLVKGAPGSGKTVFALTLLSMLKGNGAYLATRVDPETMYKQHPWIKGEISAANIVDAAQSVRVQKAKEFTIKPLRYTDVPDFLKAIYARTESMEKPVIIIDSWDAVVSYTGYHAQKEREELEHSLCDFCRRTKTKILLLAENTEQTPLDYLADGVVVLESVMYDERRLRRMLLQKLRGCQIKNPVRLFSLDNGIFKSFIELKEEEEKEIAEPHPRAPIPDISDRRISTGIEDLDRVIGGYGTFNLFEGEYITYDIIARALSLNALNLGRSLLFMPWQEQIDRLMPFVEPKYRDNIEAVEDIKDLKDRIAGERRIIFINMEEIEDEEVVKAVIAKIRDHGDVVIGFTGADRGRGRFDFFASTHIRTMFISGVPCVCGEVPRTEIHALELDISTGNPEIRLTPIV
;
A
#
# COMPACT_ATOMS: atom_id res chain seq x y z
N MET A 1 2.72 2.73 -16.50
CA MET A 1 1.63 3.70 -16.17
C MET A 1 1.63 3.84 -14.66
N VAL A 2 1.53 5.04 -14.13
CA VAL A 2 1.50 5.25 -12.68
C VAL A 2 0.14 4.75 -12.18
N GLU A 3 0.13 3.81 -11.24
CA GLU A 3 -1.12 3.28 -10.67
C GLU A 3 -1.50 4.11 -9.43
N PHE A 4 -2.45 5.03 -9.62
CA PHE A 4 -3.04 5.80 -8.53
C PHE A 4 -4.20 5.03 -7.93
N ARG A 5 -4.23 4.89 -6.60
CA ARG A 5 -5.34 4.23 -5.93
C ARG A 5 -5.68 4.90 -4.61
N ILE A 6 -6.88 5.44 -4.52
CA ILE A 6 -7.49 5.92 -3.27
C ILE A 6 -8.70 5.02 -2.94
N PRO A 7 -9.11 4.92 -1.67
CA PRO A 7 -10.32 4.16 -1.31
C PRO A 7 -11.56 4.62 -2.09
N GLU A 8 -12.37 3.67 -2.53
CA GLU A 8 -13.61 3.94 -3.28
C GLU A 8 -14.59 4.81 -2.49
N GLU A 9 -14.61 4.68 -1.16
CA GLU A 9 -15.42 5.48 -0.27
C GLU A 9 -15.11 6.99 -0.39
N ILE A 10 -13.84 7.35 -0.63
CA ILE A 10 -13.42 8.74 -0.84
C ILE A 10 -13.84 9.22 -2.22
N SER A 11 -13.71 8.39 -3.24
CA SER A 11 -14.20 8.71 -4.59
C SER A 11 -15.72 8.93 -4.58
N ALA A 12 -16.47 8.03 -3.97
CA ALA A 12 -17.92 8.13 -3.81
C ALA A 12 -18.32 9.36 -3.00
N PHE A 13 -17.55 9.73 -1.98
CA PHE A 13 -17.79 10.95 -1.19
C PHE A 13 -17.72 12.21 -2.06
N PHE A 14 -16.80 12.25 -3.04
CA PHE A 14 -16.67 13.37 -3.96
C PHE A 14 -17.60 13.33 -5.18
N ASP A 15 -18.24 12.20 -5.48
CA ASP A 15 -19.19 12.09 -6.60
C ASP A 15 -20.57 12.73 -6.34
N ASP A 16 -20.86 13.06 -5.10
CA ASP A 16 -22.12 13.69 -4.70
C ASP A 16 -22.31 15.06 -5.36
N GLU A 17 -23.55 15.51 -5.52
CA GLU A 17 -23.91 16.82 -6.09
C GLU A 17 -23.86 17.99 -5.09
N TYR A 18 -23.68 17.68 -3.82
CA TYR A 18 -23.63 18.68 -2.74
C TYR A 18 -22.21 19.15 -2.49
N GLY A 19 -22.08 20.39 -2.00
CA GLY A 19 -20.82 20.88 -1.45
C GLY A 19 -20.48 20.15 -0.16
N LYS A 20 -19.27 19.60 -0.07
CA LYS A 20 -18.80 18.82 1.07
C LYS A 20 -17.36 19.19 1.43
N ILE A 21 -17.04 19.09 2.70
CA ILE A 21 -15.68 19.28 3.22
C ILE A 21 -15.13 17.94 3.68
N LEU A 22 -13.99 17.53 3.11
CA LEU A 22 -13.15 16.43 3.59
C LEU A 22 -11.96 17.01 4.34
N LEU A 23 -11.85 16.71 5.62
CA LEU A 23 -10.69 17.02 6.45
C LEU A 23 -9.74 15.83 6.47
N VAL A 24 -8.49 16.04 6.03
CA VAL A 24 -7.42 15.05 6.10
C VAL A 24 -6.38 15.50 7.09
N LYS A 25 -6.24 14.74 8.17
CA LYS A 25 -5.35 15.01 9.31
C LYS A 25 -4.17 14.07 9.30
N GLY A 26 -3.08 14.48 9.95
CA GLY A 26 -1.93 13.63 10.17
C GLY A 26 -0.69 14.42 10.58
N ALA A 27 0.23 13.78 11.26
CA ALA A 27 1.51 14.38 11.64
C ALA A 27 2.32 14.80 10.39
N PRO A 28 3.32 15.70 10.52
CA PRO A 28 4.27 15.96 9.44
C PRO A 28 4.89 14.66 8.91
N GLY A 29 4.98 14.54 7.57
CA GLY A 29 5.50 13.32 6.93
C GLY A 29 4.51 12.14 6.83
N SER A 30 3.25 12.29 7.26
CA SER A 30 2.23 11.24 7.14
C SER A 30 1.74 10.97 5.70
N GLY A 31 2.06 11.86 4.73
CA GLY A 31 1.68 11.68 3.32
C GLY A 31 0.49 12.52 2.85
N LYS A 32 0.01 13.49 3.64
CA LYS A 32 -1.15 14.34 3.31
C LYS A 32 -1.02 15.01 1.94
N THR A 33 0.11 15.67 1.68
CA THR A 33 0.38 16.36 0.40
C THR A 33 0.38 15.36 -0.76
N VAL A 34 1.02 14.19 -0.60
CA VAL A 34 1.05 13.15 -1.63
C VAL A 34 -0.35 12.60 -1.90
N PHE A 35 -1.15 12.36 -0.86
CA PHE A 35 -2.55 11.97 -0.98
C PHE A 35 -3.35 13.00 -1.79
N ALA A 36 -3.22 14.28 -1.43
CA ALA A 36 -3.94 15.37 -2.09
C ALA A 36 -3.54 15.55 -3.56
N LEU A 37 -2.25 15.43 -3.88
CA LEU A 37 -1.75 15.47 -5.26
C LEU A 37 -2.23 14.27 -6.08
N THR A 38 -2.24 13.08 -5.48
CA THR A 38 -2.78 11.88 -6.12
C THR A 38 -4.27 12.04 -6.41
N LEU A 39 -5.06 12.56 -5.46
CA LEU A 39 -6.47 12.86 -5.68
C LEU A 39 -6.65 13.89 -6.81
N LEU A 40 -5.87 14.97 -6.81
CA LEU A 40 -5.91 16.01 -7.84
C LEU A 40 -5.66 15.45 -9.25
N SER A 41 -4.69 14.55 -9.38
CA SER A 41 -4.40 13.85 -10.64
C SER A 41 -5.61 13.05 -11.13
N MET A 42 -6.27 12.32 -10.22
CA MET A 42 -7.47 11.52 -10.54
C MET A 42 -8.67 12.36 -10.97
N LEU A 43 -8.74 13.63 -10.58
CA LEU A 43 -9.82 14.58 -10.95
C LEU A 43 -9.72 15.05 -12.41
N LYS A 44 -8.69 14.71 -13.17
CA LYS A 44 -8.51 15.01 -14.61
C LYS A 44 -8.78 16.48 -14.97
N GLY A 45 -8.23 17.40 -14.19
CA GLY A 45 -8.39 18.84 -14.42
C GLY A 45 -9.56 19.50 -13.66
N ASN A 46 -10.45 18.74 -13.04
CA ASN A 46 -11.57 19.29 -12.25
C ASN A 46 -11.18 19.62 -10.80
N GLY A 47 -9.97 20.06 -10.55
CA GLY A 47 -9.49 20.42 -9.22
C GLY A 47 -8.54 21.61 -9.23
N ALA A 48 -8.53 22.37 -8.13
CA ALA A 48 -7.58 23.44 -7.87
C ALA A 48 -6.84 23.19 -6.55
N TYR A 49 -5.52 23.27 -6.57
CA TYR A 49 -4.65 23.06 -5.43
C TYR A 49 -4.07 24.40 -4.95
N LEU A 50 -4.35 24.74 -3.71
CA LEU A 50 -3.81 25.93 -3.06
C LEU A 50 -2.59 25.54 -2.23
N ALA A 51 -1.40 25.85 -2.77
CA ALA A 51 -0.13 25.67 -2.07
C ALA A 51 0.16 26.88 -1.17
N THR A 52 0.18 26.68 0.15
CA THR A 52 0.39 27.77 1.12
C THR A 52 1.82 27.89 1.60
N ARG A 53 2.61 26.82 1.49
CA ARG A 53 3.98 26.73 2.04
C ARG A 53 5.06 26.57 0.98
N VAL A 54 4.73 25.95 -0.12
CA VAL A 54 5.68 25.53 -1.16
C VAL A 54 5.25 26.10 -2.49
N ASP A 55 6.17 26.70 -3.23
CA ASP A 55 5.91 27.19 -4.57
C ASP A 55 5.79 26.03 -5.57
N PRO A 56 5.08 26.22 -6.72
CA PRO A 56 4.88 25.16 -7.72
C PRO A 56 6.17 24.55 -8.28
N GLU A 57 7.25 25.31 -8.44
CA GLU A 57 8.51 24.77 -8.96
C GLU A 57 9.14 23.78 -7.98
N THR A 58 9.13 24.12 -6.70
CA THR A 58 9.61 23.24 -5.62
C THR A 58 8.76 21.99 -5.53
N MET A 59 7.44 22.13 -5.68
CA MET A 59 6.50 20.99 -5.71
C MET A 59 6.81 20.03 -6.88
N TYR A 60 7.08 20.55 -8.07
CA TYR A 60 7.48 19.73 -9.22
C TYR A 60 8.85 19.07 -9.06
N LYS A 61 9.75 19.64 -8.27
CA LYS A 61 11.04 19.02 -7.94
C LYS A 61 10.87 17.89 -6.92
N GLN A 62 10.01 18.08 -5.93
CA GLN A 62 9.72 17.08 -4.88
C GLN A 62 8.88 15.92 -5.41
N HIS A 63 7.97 16.20 -6.35
CA HIS A 63 7.05 15.23 -6.94
C HIS A 63 7.12 15.27 -8.49
N PRO A 64 8.20 14.74 -9.11
CA PRO A 64 8.42 14.86 -10.55
C PRO A 64 7.28 14.28 -11.42
N TRP A 65 6.58 13.28 -10.90
CA TRP A 65 5.48 12.61 -11.59
C TRP A 65 4.28 13.54 -11.88
N ILE A 66 4.07 14.60 -11.06
CA ILE A 66 2.93 15.51 -11.26
C ILE A 66 3.04 16.37 -12.53
N LYS A 67 4.25 16.53 -13.11
CA LYS A 67 4.45 17.35 -14.32
C LYS A 67 3.66 16.88 -15.53
N GLY A 68 3.43 15.56 -15.63
CA GLY A 68 2.66 14.96 -16.72
C GLY A 68 1.18 14.81 -16.43
N GLU A 69 0.80 14.85 -15.14
CA GLU A 69 -0.52 14.50 -14.67
C GLU A 69 -1.36 15.71 -14.25
N ILE A 70 -0.71 16.77 -13.77
CA ILE A 70 -1.38 17.95 -13.21
C ILE A 70 -0.95 19.20 -13.97
N SER A 71 -1.92 19.93 -14.54
CA SER A 71 -1.65 21.21 -15.19
C SER A 71 -1.20 22.27 -14.18
N ALA A 72 -0.20 23.07 -14.54
CA ALA A 72 0.23 24.21 -13.73
C ALA A 72 -0.90 25.21 -13.43
N ALA A 73 -1.90 25.29 -14.29
CA ALA A 73 -3.09 26.12 -14.07
C ALA A 73 -3.94 25.67 -12.88
N ASN A 74 -3.84 24.40 -12.51
CA ASN A 74 -4.57 23.83 -11.36
C ASN A 74 -3.85 24.08 -10.02
N ILE A 75 -2.59 24.55 -10.04
CA ILE A 75 -1.80 24.82 -8.81
C ILE A 75 -1.73 26.34 -8.61
N VAL A 76 -2.25 26.80 -7.47
CA VAL A 76 -2.27 28.22 -7.09
C VAL A 76 -1.23 28.46 -5.98
N ASP A 77 -0.26 29.29 -6.26
CA ASP A 77 0.74 29.73 -5.26
C ASP A 77 0.14 30.82 -4.37
N ALA A 78 -0.30 30.40 -3.19
CA ALA A 78 -0.79 31.32 -2.16
C ALA A 78 0.35 31.94 -1.34
N ALA A 79 1.55 31.34 -1.33
CA ALA A 79 2.68 31.85 -0.57
C ALA A 79 3.18 33.19 -1.11
N GLN A 80 3.20 33.39 -2.43
CA GLN A 80 3.57 34.67 -3.06
C GLN A 80 2.51 35.74 -2.89
N SER A 81 1.23 35.39 -3.03
CA SER A 81 0.12 36.34 -2.88
C SER A 81 0.12 37.02 -1.49
N VAL A 82 0.39 36.23 -0.45
CA VAL A 82 0.49 36.73 0.93
C VAL A 82 1.75 37.58 1.16
N ARG A 83 2.89 37.21 0.56
CA ARG A 83 4.15 37.98 0.67
C ARG A 83 4.08 39.31 -0.05
N VAL A 84 3.46 39.36 -1.22
CA VAL A 84 3.29 40.61 -2.01
C VAL A 84 2.35 41.59 -1.31
N GLN A 85 1.28 41.13 -0.67
CA GLN A 85 0.42 41.97 0.14
C GLN A 85 1.15 42.55 1.37
N LYS A 86 1.95 41.74 2.09
CA LYS A 86 2.79 42.24 3.21
C LYS A 86 3.85 43.28 2.78
N ALA A 87 4.35 43.20 1.57
CA ALA A 87 5.40 44.13 1.07
C ALA A 87 4.80 45.47 0.58
N LYS A 88 3.52 45.57 0.26
CA LYS A 88 2.86 46.79 -0.23
C LYS A 88 2.16 47.61 0.84
N GLU A 89 1.85 47.02 1.98
CA GLU A 89 1.18 47.76 3.07
C GLU A 89 2.11 47.92 4.28
N PHE A 90 2.73 49.12 4.36
CA PHE A 90 3.39 49.64 5.58
C PHE A 90 2.33 50.13 6.60
N THR A 91 1.12 49.57 6.57
CA THR A 91 0.08 49.87 7.56
C THR A 91 -0.54 48.52 7.97
N ILE A 92 -0.19 48.11 9.19
CA ILE A 92 -0.79 46.95 9.86
C ILE A 92 -2.25 47.25 10.11
N LYS A 93 -3.12 46.96 9.13
CA LYS A 93 -4.53 46.73 9.39
C LYS A 93 -4.75 45.22 9.37
N PRO A 94 -5.22 44.61 10.47
CA PRO A 94 -5.70 43.25 10.41
C PRO A 94 -6.78 43.20 9.33
N LEU A 95 -6.59 42.35 8.31
CA LEU A 95 -7.61 42.10 7.30
C LEU A 95 -8.81 41.47 8.03
N ARG A 96 -9.79 42.30 8.39
CA ARG A 96 -11.09 41.85 8.87
C ARG A 96 -11.86 41.36 7.66
N TYR A 97 -11.83 40.03 7.44
CA TYR A 97 -12.70 39.41 6.46
C TYR A 97 -14.11 39.36 7.05
N THR A 98 -15.03 40.17 6.54
CA THR A 98 -16.44 40.13 6.91
C THR A 98 -17.22 39.01 6.21
N ASP A 99 -16.59 38.35 5.24
CA ASP A 99 -17.15 37.25 4.45
C ASP A 99 -16.04 36.24 4.06
N VAL A 100 -16.38 35.23 3.23
CA VAL A 100 -15.45 34.26 2.66
C VAL A 100 -14.13 34.90 2.24
N PRO A 101 -12.97 34.40 2.70
CA PRO A 101 -11.67 34.96 2.37
C PRO A 101 -11.48 35.20 0.87
N ASP A 102 -10.91 36.36 0.49
CA ASP A 102 -10.77 36.75 -0.92
C ASP A 102 -9.96 35.71 -1.74
N PHE A 103 -9.05 34.97 -1.10
CA PHE A 103 -8.34 33.89 -1.76
C PHE A 103 -9.27 32.74 -2.19
N LEU A 104 -10.30 32.40 -1.41
CA LEU A 104 -11.29 31.40 -1.79
C LEU A 104 -12.16 31.87 -2.95
N LYS A 105 -12.53 33.16 -2.97
CA LYS A 105 -13.24 33.77 -4.11
C LYS A 105 -12.39 33.70 -5.38
N ALA A 106 -11.09 34.01 -5.27
CA ALA A 106 -10.15 33.93 -6.38
C ALA A 106 -9.98 32.53 -6.94
N ILE A 107 -9.94 31.52 -6.05
CA ILE A 107 -9.87 30.11 -6.46
C ILE A 107 -11.20 29.67 -7.08
N TYR A 108 -12.32 30.01 -6.45
CA TYR A 108 -13.64 29.70 -6.96
C TYR A 108 -13.85 30.21 -8.38
N ALA A 109 -13.47 31.49 -8.64
CA ALA A 109 -13.54 32.06 -9.98
C ALA A 109 -12.76 31.26 -11.04
N ARG A 110 -11.69 30.58 -10.66
CA ARG A 110 -10.94 29.67 -11.56
C ARG A 110 -11.62 28.33 -11.76
N THR A 111 -12.48 27.92 -10.84
CA THR A 111 -13.17 26.63 -10.88
C THR A 111 -14.56 26.71 -11.50
N GLU A 112 -15.07 27.93 -11.85
CA GLU A 112 -16.40 28.14 -12.46
C GLU A 112 -16.62 27.34 -13.76
N SER A 113 -15.55 27.09 -14.52
CA SER A 113 -15.63 26.33 -15.77
C SER A 113 -15.44 24.81 -15.55
N MET A 114 -15.22 24.36 -14.33
CA MET A 114 -14.96 22.96 -13.99
C MET A 114 -16.27 22.27 -13.59
N GLU A 115 -16.39 21.01 -13.98
CA GLU A 115 -17.50 20.15 -13.54
C GLU A 115 -17.21 19.58 -12.16
N LYS A 116 -18.11 19.88 -11.18
CA LYS A 116 -17.95 19.41 -9.78
C LYS A 116 -16.55 19.68 -9.18
N PRO A 117 -16.08 20.93 -9.16
CA PRO A 117 -14.71 21.24 -8.78
C PRO A 117 -14.38 20.84 -7.35
N VAL A 118 -13.14 20.38 -7.14
CA VAL A 118 -12.56 20.11 -5.82
C VAL A 118 -11.46 21.12 -5.55
N ILE A 119 -11.59 21.88 -4.47
CA ILE A 119 -10.57 22.83 -4.00
C ILE A 119 -9.75 22.14 -2.90
N ILE A 120 -8.46 22.02 -3.09
CA ILE A 120 -7.51 21.44 -2.12
C ILE A 120 -6.75 22.56 -1.45
N ILE A 121 -6.71 22.57 -0.11
CA ILE A 121 -6.00 23.59 0.68
C ILE A 121 -4.89 22.89 1.50
N ASP A 122 -3.65 23.13 1.12
CA ASP A 122 -2.47 22.58 1.79
C ASP A 122 -1.58 23.71 2.35
N SER A 123 -1.66 24.03 3.64
CA SER A 123 -2.43 23.42 4.73
C SER A 123 -3.41 24.44 5.32
N TRP A 124 -4.48 23.93 5.94
CA TRP A 124 -5.43 24.76 6.66
C TRP A 124 -4.80 25.52 7.82
N ASP A 125 -3.90 24.89 8.56
CA ASP A 125 -3.18 25.52 9.67
C ASP A 125 -2.37 26.73 9.21
N ALA A 126 -1.78 26.69 8.02
CA ALA A 126 -1.08 27.84 7.44
C ALA A 126 -2.06 28.96 7.09
N VAL A 127 -3.23 28.67 6.52
CA VAL A 127 -4.26 29.67 6.23
C VAL A 127 -4.70 30.37 7.50
N VAL A 128 -5.03 29.61 8.55
CA VAL A 128 -5.42 30.18 9.85
C VAL A 128 -4.32 31.06 10.43
N SER A 129 -3.06 30.61 10.37
CA SER A 129 -1.90 31.38 10.85
C SER A 129 -1.69 32.69 10.08
N TYR A 130 -1.88 32.69 8.75
CA TYR A 130 -1.69 33.90 7.92
C TYR A 130 -2.85 34.90 8.05
N THR A 131 -4.07 34.43 8.29
CA THR A 131 -5.23 35.30 8.46
C THR A 131 -5.25 36.04 9.80
N GLY A 132 -4.43 35.60 10.76
CA GLY A 132 -4.35 36.22 12.09
C GLY A 132 -5.50 35.82 13.02
N TYR A 133 -6.32 34.88 12.65
CA TYR A 133 -7.39 34.33 13.49
C TYR A 133 -6.81 33.37 14.54
N HIS A 134 -6.13 33.94 15.52
CA HIS A 134 -5.49 33.17 16.61
C HIS A 134 -6.45 32.83 17.73
N ALA A 135 -7.52 33.65 17.92
CA ALA A 135 -8.53 33.35 18.92
C ALA A 135 -9.46 32.24 18.44
N GLN A 136 -9.78 31.31 19.33
CA GLN A 136 -10.61 30.13 19.00
C GLN A 136 -11.96 30.54 18.35
N LYS A 137 -12.60 31.57 18.86
CA LYS A 137 -13.87 32.06 18.33
C LYS A 137 -13.77 32.56 16.87
N GLU A 138 -12.72 33.30 16.56
CA GLU A 138 -12.48 33.81 15.20
C GLU A 138 -12.21 32.68 14.21
N ARG A 139 -11.49 31.66 14.65
CA ARG A 139 -11.24 30.46 13.88
C ARG A 139 -12.53 29.69 13.59
N GLU A 140 -13.37 29.49 14.60
CA GLU A 140 -14.68 28.87 14.44
C GLU A 140 -15.59 29.62 13.48
N GLU A 141 -15.62 30.97 13.54
CA GLU A 141 -16.36 31.80 12.59
C GLU A 141 -15.86 31.63 11.14
N LEU A 142 -14.54 31.54 10.93
CA LEU A 142 -13.96 31.27 9.62
C LEU A 142 -14.33 29.87 9.10
N GLU A 143 -14.26 28.85 9.96
CA GLU A 143 -14.62 27.47 9.64
C GLU A 143 -16.10 27.34 9.28
N HIS A 144 -16.99 28.02 10.01
CA HIS A 144 -18.41 28.12 9.66
C HIS A 144 -18.66 28.81 8.32
N SER A 145 -17.96 29.92 8.06
CA SER A 145 -18.06 30.66 6.79
C SER A 145 -17.60 29.78 5.60
N LEU A 146 -16.56 28.97 5.79
CA LEU A 146 -16.09 28.01 4.80
C LEU A 146 -17.14 26.93 4.49
N CYS A 147 -17.79 26.40 5.52
CA CYS A 147 -18.87 25.42 5.36
C CYS A 147 -20.06 26.00 4.60
N ASP A 148 -20.47 27.23 4.93
CA ASP A 148 -21.55 27.90 4.24
C ASP A 148 -21.22 28.22 2.79
N PHE A 149 -19.99 28.66 2.50
CA PHE A 149 -19.51 28.86 1.14
C PHE A 149 -19.59 27.52 0.36
N CYS A 150 -19.05 26.45 0.90
CA CYS A 150 -19.06 25.13 0.30
C CYS A 150 -20.47 24.68 -0.09
N ARG A 151 -21.44 24.81 0.83
CA ARG A 151 -22.84 24.42 0.60
C ARG A 151 -23.54 25.30 -0.46
N ARG A 152 -23.33 26.61 -0.42
CA ARG A 152 -23.97 27.56 -1.36
C ARG A 152 -23.45 27.43 -2.78
N THR A 153 -22.15 27.20 -2.93
CA THR A 153 -21.48 27.09 -4.23
C THR A 153 -21.46 25.67 -4.78
N LYS A 154 -21.89 24.69 -4.00
CA LYS A 154 -21.76 23.24 -4.31
C LYS A 154 -20.31 22.81 -4.58
N THR A 155 -19.34 23.59 -4.13
CA THR A 155 -17.92 23.30 -4.25
C THR A 155 -17.50 22.26 -3.21
N LYS A 156 -16.65 21.34 -3.59
CA LYS A 156 -16.04 20.38 -2.67
C LYS A 156 -14.70 20.89 -2.21
N ILE A 157 -14.40 20.71 -0.94
CA ILE A 157 -13.16 21.20 -0.34
C ILE A 157 -12.44 20.07 0.38
N LEU A 158 -11.17 19.92 0.07
CA LEU A 158 -10.23 19.06 0.81
C LEU A 158 -9.33 19.96 1.65
N LEU A 159 -9.38 19.81 2.97
CA LEU A 159 -8.53 20.53 3.91
C LEU A 159 -7.45 19.58 4.45
N LEU A 160 -6.17 19.98 4.34
CA LEU A 160 -5.08 19.26 4.99
C LEU A 160 -4.71 19.96 6.30
N ALA A 161 -4.76 19.23 7.41
CA ALA A 161 -4.45 19.73 8.75
C ALA A 161 -3.33 18.91 9.42
N GLU A 162 -2.45 19.59 10.16
CA GLU A 162 -1.35 18.95 10.87
C GLU A 162 -1.75 18.46 12.26
N ASN A 163 -2.76 19.11 12.86
CA ASN A 163 -3.27 18.72 14.16
C ASN A 163 -4.05 17.40 14.06
N THR A 164 -3.63 16.41 14.82
CA THR A 164 -4.28 15.09 14.91
C THR A 164 -5.32 15.03 16.03
N GLU A 165 -5.31 15.99 16.96
CA GLU A 165 -6.30 16.08 18.02
C GLU A 165 -7.67 16.48 17.48
N GLN A 166 -8.72 16.14 18.23
CA GLN A 166 -10.08 16.50 17.89
C GLN A 166 -10.30 18.01 18.01
N THR A 167 -10.84 18.63 16.96
CA THR A 167 -11.08 20.06 16.89
C THR A 167 -12.54 20.35 16.51
N PRO A 168 -13.06 21.58 16.69
CA PRO A 168 -14.39 21.96 16.20
C PRO A 168 -14.60 21.66 14.71
N LEU A 169 -13.55 21.78 13.89
CA LEU A 169 -13.58 21.47 12.45
C LEU A 169 -13.96 20.01 12.16
N ASP A 170 -13.60 19.06 13.03
CA ASP A 170 -13.99 17.64 12.88
C ASP A 170 -15.51 17.44 12.92
N TYR A 171 -16.22 18.28 13.68
CA TYR A 171 -17.69 18.25 13.73
C TYR A 171 -18.32 18.90 12.49
N LEU A 172 -17.73 19.99 12.01
CA LEU A 172 -18.22 20.76 10.87
C LEU A 172 -18.00 20.04 9.54
N ALA A 173 -16.83 19.42 9.36
CA ALA A 173 -16.49 18.66 8.16
C ALA A 173 -17.47 17.52 7.89
N ASP A 174 -17.76 17.25 6.62
CA ASP A 174 -18.62 16.13 6.20
C ASP A 174 -17.87 14.80 6.15
N GLY A 175 -16.55 14.87 5.96
CA GLY A 175 -15.66 13.73 6.04
C GLY A 175 -14.42 14.03 6.88
N VAL A 176 -13.91 13.02 7.61
CA VAL A 176 -12.67 13.09 8.39
C VAL A 176 -11.86 11.83 8.12
N VAL A 177 -10.64 12.03 7.65
CA VAL A 177 -9.64 11.00 7.37
C VAL A 177 -8.37 11.32 8.12
N VAL A 178 -7.76 10.31 8.74
CA VAL A 178 -6.48 10.46 9.44
C VAL A 178 -5.42 9.59 8.77
N LEU A 179 -4.30 10.19 8.37
CA LEU A 179 -3.14 9.48 7.86
C LEU A 179 -2.11 9.32 8.97
N GLU A 180 -1.76 8.07 9.24
CA GLU A 180 -0.81 7.71 10.28
C GLU A 180 0.41 6.99 9.72
N SER A 181 1.57 7.29 10.31
CA SER A 181 2.79 6.51 10.14
C SER A 181 3.17 5.99 11.52
N VAL A 182 3.07 4.69 11.73
CA VAL A 182 3.34 4.03 12.99
C VAL A 182 4.50 3.05 12.84
N MET A 183 5.14 2.71 13.95
CA MET A 183 6.14 1.63 13.97
C MET A 183 5.43 0.31 14.30
N TYR A 184 5.68 -0.70 13.48
CA TYR A 184 5.25 -2.07 13.66
C TYR A 184 6.49 -2.97 13.56
N ASP A 185 6.88 -3.57 14.65
CA ASP A 185 8.06 -4.43 14.75
C ASP A 185 9.33 -3.76 14.15
N GLU A 186 9.61 -2.53 14.63
CA GLU A 186 10.71 -1.66 14.19
C GLU A 186 10.71 -1.35 12.67
N ARG A 187 9.60 -1.55 11.99
CA ARG A 187 9.37 -1.19 10.59
C ARG A 187 8.27 -0.16 10.48
N ARG A 188 8.31 0.64 9.43
CA ARG A 188 7.25 1.61 9.17
C ARG A 188 6.00 0.89 8.67
N LEU A 189 4.86 1.27 9.23
CA LEU A 189 3.54 0.90 8.75
C LEU A 189 2.72 2.17 8.54
N ARG A 190 2.08 2.31 7.36
CA ARG A 190 1.21 3.44 7.05
C ARG A 190 -0.23 3.00 6.96
N ARG A 191 -1.08 3.72 7.65
CA ARG A 191 -2.52 3.45 7.65
C ARG A 191 -3.34 4.72 7.53
N MET A 192 -4.46 4.61 6.84
CA MET A 192 -5.48 5.62 6.69
C MET A 192 -6.69 5.20 7.52
N LEU A 193 -7.18 6.08 8.37
CA LEU A 193 -8.39 5.88 9.17
C LEU A 193 -9.51 6.70 8.56
N LEU A 194 -10.55 6.04 8.05
CA LEU A 194 -11.78 6.66 7.57
C LEU A 194 -12.71 6.84 8.77
N GLN A 195 -12.60 7.97 9.47
CA GLN A 195 -13.36 8.20 10.71
C GLN A 195 -14.81 8.61 10.44
N LYS A 196 -15.03 9.36 9.35
CA LYS A 196 -16.33 9.91 9.02
C LYS A 196 -16.41 10.21 7.53
N LEU A 197 -17.48 9.78 6.88
CA LEU A 197 -17.82 10.14 5.49
C LEU A 197 -19.34 10.21 5.40
N ARG A 198 -19.92 11.41 5.51
CA ARG A 198 -21.38 11.60 5.47
C ARG A 198 -21.94 11.21 4.11
N GLY A 199 -22.95 10.35 4.13
CA GLY A 199 -23.60 9.85 2.93
C GLY A 199 -22.88 8.66 2.28
N CYS A 200 -21.73 8.22 2.81
CA CYS A 200 -21.02 7.03 2.33
C CYS A 200 -20.93 5.99 3.43
N GLN A 201 -21.16 4.74 3.07
CA GLN A 201 -20.93 3.61 3.98
C GLN A 201 -19.44 3.31 4.03
N ILE A 202 -18.85 3.35 5.21
CA ILE A 202 -17.46 2.92 5.43
C ILE A 202 -17.49 1.42 5.72
N LYS A 203 -17.03 0.61 4.77
CA LYS A 203 -16.96 -0.85 4.93
C LYS A 203 -15.78 -1.27 5.77
N ASN A 204 -14.61 -0.70 5.48
CA ASN A 204 -13.39 -0.92 6.23
C ASN A 204 -12.79 0.41 6.67
N PRO A 205 -12.85 0.73 7.99
CA PRO A 205 -12.39 2.02 8.50
C PRO A 205 -10.87 2.17 8.53
N VAL A 206 -10.11 1.09 8.40
CA VAL A 206 -8.64 1.12 8.42
C VAL A 206 -8.12 0.57 7.09
N ARG A 207 -7.39 1.40 6.35
CA ARG A 207 -6.76 1.02 5.08
C ARG A 207 -5.25 1.14 5.20
N LEU A 208 -4.51 0.15 4.71
CA LEU A 208 -3.07 0.31 4.50
C LEU A 208 -2.82 1.14 3.24
N PHE A 209 -1.72 1.89 3.24
CA PHE A 209 -1.26 2.60 2.05
C PHE A 209 0.27 2.68 1.99
N SER A 210 0.77 2.94 0.81
CA SER A 210 2.18 3.22 0.53
C SER A 210 2.36 4.63 -0.02
N LEU A 211 3.57 5.17 0.14
CA LEU A 211 4.06 6.37 -0.55
C LEU A 211 5.25 6.05 -1.47
N ASP A 212 5.37 4.80 -1.87
CA ASP A 212 6.45 4.37 -2.75
C ASP A 212 6.48 5.20 -4.04
N ASN A 213 7.69 5.57 -4.47
CA ASN A 213 7.91 6.47 -5.59
C ASN A 213 7.21 7.85 -5.47
N GLY A 214 6.86 8.27 -4.25
CA GLY A 214 6.18 9.53 -3.99
C GLY A 214 4.72 9.55 -4.45
N ILE A 215 4.09 8.39 -4.58
CA ILE A 215 2.71 8.22 -5.03
C ILE A 215 1.89 7.58 -3.92
N PHE A 216 0.70 8.11 -3.68
CA PHE A 216 -0.21 7.52 -2.72
C PHE A 216 -0.95 6.34 -3.38
N LYS A 217 -0.80 5.16 -2.77
CA LYS A 217 -1.48 3.94 -3.19
C LYS A 217 -2.08 3.25 -1.97
N SER A 218 -3.41 3.18 -1.88
CA SER A 218 -4.10 2.34 -0.90
C SER A 218 -4.21 0.91 -1.39
N PHE A 219 -4.16 -0.05 -0.46
CA PHE A 219 -4.30 -1.47 -0.79
C PHE A 219 -5.75 -1.93 -0.67
N ILE A 220 -6.11 -2.89 -1.48
CA ILE A 220 -7.42 -3.57 -1.47
C ILE A 220 -7.29 -4.82 -0.60
N GLU A 221 -8.34 -5.14 0.14
CA GLU A 221 -8.42 -6.38 0.87
C GLU A 221 -8.44 -7.56 -0.09
N LEU A 222 -7.72 -8.60 0.26
CA LEU A 222 -7.80 -9.87 -0.46
C LEU A 222 -9.17 -10.49 -0.18
N LYS A 223 -9.93 -10.72 -1.23
CA LYS A 223 -11.19 -11.48 -1.16
C LYS A 223 -10.92 -12.88 -1.72
N GLU A 224 -11.25 -13.91 -0.96
CA GLU A 224 -11.10 -15.30 -1.39
C GLU A 224 -11.83 -15.62 -2.71
N GLU A 225 -12.86 -14.83 -3.05
CA GLU A 225 -13.66 -15.02 -4.27
C GLU A 225 -12.95 -14.57 -5.54
N GLU A 226 -11.96 -13.66 -5.45
CA GLU A 226 -11.24 -13.15 -6.62
C GLU A 226 -10.32 -14.20 -7.27
N GLU A 227 -9.96 -15.26 -6.55
CA GLU A 227 -9.17 -16.37 -7.11
C GLU A 227 -9.99 -17.34 -7.98
N LYS A 228 -11.32 -17.28 -7.95
CA LYS A 228 -12.17 -18.33 -8.52
C LYS A 228 -12.45 -18.21 -10.03
N GLU A 229 -12.18 -17.07 -10.65
CA GLU A 229 -12.62 -16.81 -12.02
C GLU A 229 -11.53 -16.24 -12.92
N ILE A 230 -10.43 -16.96 -13.10
CA ILE A 230 -9.57 -16.70 -14.26
C ILE A 230 -10.24 -17.33 -15.46
N ALA A 231 -10.80 -16.50 -16.34
CA ALA A 231 -11.65 -16.94 -17.45
C ALA A 231 -10.93 -17.85 -18.46
N GLU A 232 -9.64 -17.64 -18.70
CA GLU A 232 -8.82 -18.41 -19.64
C GLU A 232 -7.42 -18.68 -19.05
N PRO A 233 -7.29 -19.66 -18.14
CA PRO A 233 -6.00 -19.97 -17.54
C PRO A 233 -5.06 -20.59 -18.59
N HIS A 234 -3.82 -20.12 -18.59
CA HIS A 234 -2.76 -20.66 -19.47
C HIS A 234 -1.45 -20.79 -18.72
N PRO A 235 -0.52 -21.67 -19.16
CA PRO A 235 0.76 -21.83 -18.52
C PRO A 235 1.53 -20.51 -18.43
N ARG A 236 2.09 -20.23 -17.26
CA ARG A 236 2.89 -19.02 -17.01
C ARG A 236 4.32 -19.23 -17.51
N ALA A 237 4.88 -18.25 -18.19
CA ALA A 237 6.31 -18.25 -18.53
C ALA A 237 7.13 -18.21 -17.23
N PRO A 238 8.09 -19.16 -17.02
CA PRO A 238 8.83 -19.22 -15.78
C PRO A 238 9.87 -18.10 -15.67
N ILE A 239 10.06 -17.63 -14.45
CA ILE A 239 11.13 -16.69 -14.08
C ILE A 239 12.41 -17.50 -13.87
N PRO A 240 13.53 -17.16 -14.54
CA PRO A 240 14.78 -17.91 -14.39
C PRO A 240 15.38 -17.74 -12.98
N ASP A 241 16.23 -18.67 -12.59
CA ASP A 241 16.97 -18.56 -11.34
C ASP A 241 17.88 -17.35 -11.29
N ILE A 242 18.07 -16.81 -10.10
CA ILE A 242 18.93 -15.65 -9.88
C ILE A 242 20.41 -16.03 -10.04
N SER A 243 20.79 -17.24 -9.59
CA SER A 243 22.14 -17.77 -9.70
C SER A 243 22.15 -19.29 -9.51
N ASP A 244 23.31 -19.91 -9.65
CA ASP A 244 23.49 -21.35 -9.40
C ASP A 244 23.14 -21.78 -7.94
N ARG A 245 23.19 -20.81 -7.00
CA ARG A 245 22.94 -21.03 -5.57
C ARG A 245 21.62 -20.48 -5.07
N ARG A 246 20.93 -19.70 -5.89
CA ARG A 246 19.68 -19.02 -5.52
C ARG A 246 18.64 -19.21 -6.61
N ILE A 247 17.53 -19.85 -6.26
CA ILE A 247 16.39 -20.03 -7.15
C ILE A 247 15.47 -18.81 -7.08
N SER A 248 14.73 -18.55 -8.15
CA SER A 248 13.65 -17.55 -8.15
C SER A 248 12.54 -17.97 -7.19
N THR A 249 11.97 -17.00 -6.50
CA THR A 249 10.79 -17.18 -5.66
C THR A 249 9.49 -17.37 -6.48
N GLY A 250 9.54 -17.17 -7.80
CA GLY A 250 8.37 -17.13 -8.66
C GLY A 250 7.66 -15.76 -8.65
N ILE A 251 8.21 -14.78 -7.94
CA ILE A 251 7.70 -13.41 -7.84
C ILE A 251 8.88 -12.45 -8.03
N GLU A 252 8.90 -11.73 -9.18
CA GLU A 252 10.03 -10.86 -9.52
C GLU A 252 10.33 -9.79 -8.46
N ASP A 253 9.28 -9.21 -7.86
CA ASP A 253 9.45 -8.19 -6.83
C ASP A 253 10.08 -8.79 -5.57
N LEU A 254 9.68 -10.00 -5.16
CA LEU A 254 10.26 -10.68 -4.01
C LEU A 254 11.72 -11.08 -4.29
N ASP A 255 12.01 -11.53 -5.51
CA ASP A 255 13.37 -11.81 -5.96
C ASP A 255 14.29 -10.59 -5.83
N ARG A 256 13.80 -9.41 -6.21
CA ARG A 256 14.53 -8.14 -6.04
C ARG A 256 14.76 -7.78 -4.56
N VAL A 257 13.80 -8.10 -3.70
CA VAL A 257 13.82 -7.73 -2.27
C VAL A 257 14.72 -8.64 -1.45
N ILE A 258 14.65 -9.98 -1.65
CA ILE A 258 15.38 -10.96 -0.82
C ILE A 258 16.53 -11.65 -1.55
N GLY A 259 16.67 -11.49 -2.85
CA GLY A 259 17.71 -12.14 -3.66
C GLY A 259 17.45 -13.63 -3.92
N GLY A 260 16.18 -14.07 -3.92
CA GLY A 260 15.76 -15.44 -4.14
C GLY A 260 15.96 -16.40 -2.97
N TYR A 261 15.51 -17.64 -3.15
CA TYR A 261 15.63 -18.69 -2.12
C TYR A 261 16.96 -19.45 -2.18
N GLY A 262 17.53 -19.68 -1.01
CA GLY A 262 18.70 -20.55 -0.86
C GLY A 262 18.31 -21.99 -0.48
N THR A 263 19.22 -22.71 0.18
CA THR A 263 19.04 -24.14 0.51
C THR A 263 17.87 -24.38 1.48
N PHE A 264 17.76 -23.57 2.54
CA PHE A 264 16.69 -23.67 3.52
C PHE A 264 16.08 -22.29 3.75
N ASN A 265 14.78 -22.17 3.60
CA ASN A 265 14.03 -20.93 3.68
C ASN A 265 12.87 -21.09 4.65
N LEU A 266 12.81 -20.22 5.65
CA LEU A 266 11.84 -20.29 6.72
C LEU A 266 10.76 -19.22 6.50
N PHE A 267 9.50 -19.62 6.57
CA PHE A 267 8.33 -18.75 6.66
C PHE A 267 7.71 -18.86 8.05
N GLU A 268 7.45 -17.72 8.66
CA GLU A 268 6.84 -17.63 9.99
C GLU A 268 5.61 -16.72 9.94
N GLY A 269 4.45 -17.15 10.41
CA GLY A 269 3.30 -16.30 10.61
C GLY A 269 1.99 -16.78 10.00
N GLU A 270 1.36 -15.94 9.20
CA GLU A 270 0.02 -16.18 8.65
C GLU A 270 0.05 -17.11 7.45
N TYR A 271 -0.76 -18.19 7.53
CA TYR A 271 -0.81 -19.24 6.53
C TYR A 271 -1.31 -18.76 5.15
N ILE A 272 -2.35 -17.91 5.11
CA ILE A 272 -2.93 -17.42 3.84
C ILE A 272 -1.88 -16.69 3.01
N THR A 273 -1.10 -15.81 3.64
CA THR A 273 -0.04 -15.06 2.96
C THR A 273 1.10 -16.00 2.50
N TYR A 274 1.47 -16.98 3.33
CA TYR A 274 2.44 -18.00 2.96
C TYR A 274 1.96 -18.81 1.74
N ASP A 275 0.72 -19.25 1.74
CA ASP A 275 0.12 -20.06 0.68
C ASP A 275 0.17 -19.37 -0.69
N ILE A 276 -0.13 -18.07 -0.75
CA ILE A 276 -0.03 -17.27 -1.96
C ILE A 276 1.41 -17.33 -2.54
N ILE A 277 2.43 -17.19 -1.68
CA ILE A 277 3.83 -17.22 -2.09
C ILE A 277 4.25 -18.63 -2.49
N ALA A 278 3.85 -19.63 -1.71
CA ALA A 278 4.17 -21.04 -1.99
C ALA A 278 3.58 -21.50 -3.35
N ARG A 279 2.37 -21.04 -3.69
CA ARG A 279 1.78 -21.30 -5.02
C ARG A 279 2.58 -20.64 -6.13
N ALA A 280 3.02 -19.40 -5.99
CA ALA A 280 3.83 -18.72 -7.00
C ALA A 280 5.17 -19.45 -7.24
N LEU A 281 5.83 -19.86 -6.16
CA LEU A 281 7.04 -20.68 -6.25
C LEU A 281 6.79 -22.02 -6.93
N SER A 282 5.71 -22.70 -6.55
CA SER A 282 5.32 -24.00 -7.12
C SER A 282 5.09 -23.91 -8.62
N LEU A 283 4.32 -22.92 -9.08
CA LEU A 283 4.08 -22.65 -10.51
C LEU A 283 5.39 -22.39 -11.26
N ASN A 284 6.24 -21.54 -10.69
CA ASN A 284 7.52 -21.21 -11.32
C ASN A 284 8.44 -22.45 -11.41
N ALA A 285 8.55 -23.21 -10.33
CA ALA A 285 9.40 -24.40 -10.28
C ALA A 285 8.94 -25.49 -11.24
N LEU A 286 7.63 -25.77 -11.30
CA LEU A 286 7.05 -26.73 -12.23
C LEU A 286 7.30 -26.32 -13.69
N ASN A 287 7.04 -25.07 -14.03
CA ASN A 287 7.23 -24.59 -15.40
C ASN A 287 8.73 -24.50 -15.80
N LEU A 288 9.66 -24.52 -14.82
CA LEU A 288 11.09 -24.77 -15.03
C LEU A 288 11.44 -26.28 -15.17
N GLY A 289 10.45 -27.17 -15.03
CA GLY A 289 10.64 -28.63 -15.12
C GLY A 289 11.15 -29.27 -13.85
N ARG A 290 11.03 -28.60 -12.70
CA ARG A 290 11.43 -29.14 -11.39
C ARG A 290 10.36 -30.01 -10.78
N SER A 291 10.76 -30.90 -9.88
CA SER A 291 9.85 -31.68 -9.06
C SER A 291 9.56 -30.99 -7.74
N LEU A 292 8.31 -31.14 -7.28
CA LEU A 292 7.85 -30.68 -5.99
C LEU A 292 7.60 -31.87 -5.06
N LEU A 293 8.06 -31.74 -3.82
CA LEU A 293 7.79 -32.68 -2.74
C LEU A 293 6.99 -31.95 -1.66
N PHE A 294 5.77 -32.43 -1.38
CA PHE A 294 4.92 -31.86 -0.34
C PHE A 294 4.78 -32.82 0.83
N MET A 295 5.00 -32.32 2.05
CA MET A 295 4.37 -32.89 3.23
C MET A 295 2.92 -32.40 3.28
N PRO A 296 1.94 -33.15 3.74
CA PRO A 296 0.56 -33.26 3.25
C PRO A 296 -0.22 -31.94 3.14
N TRP A 297 -0.32 -31.41 1.91
CA TRP A 297 -1.25 -30.33 1.53
C TRP A 297 -1.79 -30.53 0.10
N GLN A 298 -2.32 -31.71 -0.13
CA GLN A 298 -2.69 -32.16 -1.48
C GLN A 298 -3.87 -31.39 -2.12
N GLU A 299 -4.75 -30.76 -1.33
CA GLU A 299 -5.97 -30.10 -1.85
C GLU A 299 -5.71 -28.82 -2.67
N GLN A 300 -4.53 -28.19 -2.50
CA GLN A 300 -4.24 -26.93 -3.20
C GLN A 300 -3.53 -27.13 -4.53
N ILE A 301 -2.98 -28.30 -4.77
CA ILE A 301 -2.21 -28.63 -5.99
C ILE A 301 -3.10 -28.60 -7.22
N ASP A 302 -4.32 -29.10 -7.11
CA ASP A 302 -5.27 -29.17 -8.24
C ASP A 302 -5.59 -27.79 -8.82
N ARG A 303 -5.57 -26.74 -7.98
CA ARG A 303 -5.79 -25.36 -8.43
C ARG A 303 -4.64 -24.80 -9.26
N LEU A 304 -3.44 -25.36 -9.17
CA LEU A 304 -2.26 -24.92 -9.93
C LEU A 304 -2.21 -25.52 -11.33
N MET A 305 -2.85 -26.67 -11.54
CA MET A 305 -2.73 -27.47 -12.77
C MET A 305 -3.09 -26.70 -14.05
N PRO A 306 -4.09 -25.80 -14.08
CA PRO A 306 -4.39 -25.03 -15.28
C PRO A 306 -3.25 -24.12 -15.75
N PHE A 307 -2.37 -23.69 -14.84
CA PHE A 307 -1.27 -22.76 -15.09
C PHE A 307 0.08 -23.47 -15.31
N VAL A 308 0.10 -24.80 -15.26
CA VAL A 308 1.31 -25.62 -15.44
C VAL A 308 1.30 -26.22 -16.84
N GLU A 309 2.47 -26.16 -17.51
CA GLU A 309 2.72 -26.84 -18.78
C GLU A 309 2.35 -28.33 -18.66
N PRO A 310 1.53 -28.92 -19.58
CA PRO A 310 1.02 -30.28 -19.47
C PRO A 310 2.09 -31.34 -19.21
N LYS A 311 3.28 -31.17 -19.80
CA LYS A 311 4.42 -32.11 -19.66
C LYS A 311 5.06 -32.16 -18.28
N TYR A 312 4.76 -31.18 -17.39
CA TYR A 312 5.34 -31.08 -16.04
C TYR A 312 4.33 -31.33 -14.92
N ARG A 313 3.06 -31.63 -15.26
CA ARG A 313 2.01 -31.82 -14.25
C ARG A 313 2.25 -33.02 -13.33
N ASP A 314 2.97 -34.02 -13.82
CA ASP A 314 3.30 -35.22 -13.05
C ASP A 314 4.53 -35.07 -12.16
N ASN A 315 5.19 -33.90 -12.16
CA ASN A 315 6.39 -33.62 -11.35
C ASN A 315 6.05 -33.25 -9.89
N ILE A 316 5.03 -33.88 -9.30
CA ILE A 316 4.57 -33.60 -7.94
C ILE A 316 4.46 -34.93 -7.19
N GLU A 317 5.14 -34.96 -6.04
CA GLU A 317 5.11 -36.13 -5.15
C GLU A 317 4.65 -35.72 -3.75
N ALA A 318 3.76 -36.49 -3.13
CA ALA A 318 3.41 -36.36 -1.72
C ALA A 318 4.33 -37.23 -0.86
N VAL A 319 4.72 -36.72 0.30
CA VAL A 319 5.55 -37.43 1.30
C VAL A 319 4.79 -37.39 2.62
N GLU A 320 4.56 -38.55 3.23
CA GLU A 320 3.78 -38.68 4.46
C GLU A 320 4.60 -38.43 5.73
N ASP A 321 5.91 -38.78 5.73
CA ASP A 321 6.81 -38.66 6.88
C ASP A 321 8.12 -37.98 6.47
N ILE A 322 8.65 -37.14 7.36
CA ILE A 322 9.95 -36.48 7.18
C ILE A 322 11.12 -37.50 7.10
N LYS A 323 10.96 -38.68 7.67
CA LYS A 323 11.96 -39.74 7.58
C LYS A 323 12.06 -40.29 6.16
N ASP A 324 10.94 -40.45 5.49
CA ASP A 324 10.86 -40.88 4.09
C ASP A 324 11.45 -39.81 3.16
N LEU A 325 11.30 -38.54 3.51
CA LEU A 325 11.88 -37.43 2.79
C LEU A 325 13.40 -37.56 2.67
N LYS A 326 14.07 -37.98 3.74
CA LYS A 326 15.53 -38.16 3.75
C LYS A 326 16.01 -39.12 2.68
N ASP A 327 15.25 -40.16 2.38
CA ASP A 327 15.61 -41.15 1.38
C ASP A 327 15.27 -40.71 -0.06
N ARG A 328 14.37 -39.74 -0.22
CA ARG A 328 13.95 -39.21 -1.51
C ARG A 328 14.77 -38.00 -1.98
N ILE A 329 15.64 -37.43 -1.18
CA ILE A 329 16.54 -36.34 -1.58
C ILE A 329 17.52 -36.86 -2.64
N ALA A 330 17.40 -36.34 -3.87
CA ALA A 330 18.11 -36.91 -5.03
C ALA A 330 19.00 -35.91 -5.77
N GLY A 331 19.02 -34.63 -5.40
CA GLY A 331 19.88 -33.62 -6.01
C GLY A 331 19.45 -33.10 -7.36
N GLU A 332 18.16 -33.13 -7.63
CA GLU A 332 17.55 -32.65 -8.90
C GLU A 332 17.01 -31.23 -8.81
N ARG A 333 17.49 -30.43 -7.85
CA ARG A 333 16.95 -29.08 -7.54
C ARG A 333 15.44 -29.10 -7.25
N ARG A 334 14.99 -30.09 -6.51
CA ARG A 334 13.61 -30.25 -6.08
C ARG A 334 13.24 -29.16 -5.08
N ILE A 335 11.97 -28.77 -5.07
CA ILE A 335 11.42 -27.90 -4.04
C ILE A 335 10.68 -28.76 -3.03
N ILE A 336 11.03 -28.62 -1.77
CA ILE A 336 10.52 -29.45 -0.68
C ILE A 336 9.76 -28.54 0.29
N PHE A 337 8.47 -28.72 0.42
CA PHE A 337 7.64 -27.97 1.37
C PHE A 337 7.45 -28.78 2.64
N ILE A 338 7.75 -28.17 3.79
CA ILE A 338 7.71 -28.83 5.11
C ILE A 338 6.88 -27.98 6.08
N ASN A 339 5.87 -28.60 6.72
CA ASN A 339 5.24 -28.03 7.89
C ASN A 339 6.15 -28.25 9.11
N MET A 340 6.80 -27.18 9.57
CA MET A 340 7.76 -27.25 10.69
C MET A 340 7.09 -27.50 12.03
N GLU A 341 5.76 -27.31 12.15
CA GLU A 341 5.02 -27.60 13.38
C GLU A 341 4.85 -29.08 13.67
N GLU A 342 4.90 -29.92 12.63
CA GLU A 342 4.79 -31.35 12.74
C GLU A 342 6.11 -32.05 13.13
N ILE A 343 7.20 -31.26 13.20
CA ILE A 343 8.52 -31.80 13.47
C ILE A 343 8.90 -31.65 14.95
N GLU A 344 8.89 -32.76 15.68
CA GLU A 344 9.28 -32.80 17.09
C GLU A 344 10.79 -32.79 17.28
N ASP A 345 11.55 -33.48 16.39
CA ASP A 345 12.99 -33.69 16.51
C ASP A 345 13.80 -32.77 15.58
N GLU A 346 14.51 -31.82 16.19
CA GLU A 346 15.40 -30.89 15.47
C GLU A 346 16.57 -31.59 14.75
N GLU A 347 17.03 -32.72 15.26
CA GLU A 347 18.17 -33.44 14.67
C GLU A 347 17.78 -34.02 13.31
N VAL A 348 16.52 -34.41 13.14
CA VAL A 348 16.01 -34.87 11.84
C VAL A 348 16.02 -33.72 10.82
N VAL A 349 15.60 -32.51 11.20
CA VAL A 349 15.66 -31.32 10.33
C VAL A 349 17.10 -30.97 9.97
N LYS A 350 18.00 -30.98 10.95
CA LYS A 350 19.42 -30.71 10.70
C LYS A 350 20.03 -31.75 9.72
N ALA A 351 19.66 -33.01 9.86
CA ALA A 351 20.12 -34.06 8.95
C ALA A 351 19.56 -33.90 7.53
N VAL A 352 18.30 -33.51 7.40
CA VAL A 352 17.67 -33.22 6.11
C VAL A 352 18.33 -31.98 5.47
N ILE A 353 18.52 -30.89 6.21
CA ILE A 353 19.18 -29.66 5.70
C ILE A 353 20.62 -29.95 5.27
N ALA A 354 21.39 -30.75 6.04
CA ALA A 354 22.75 -31.13 5.66
C ALA A 354 22.77 -31.90 4.34
N LYS A 355 21.90 -32.91 4.20
CA LYS A 355 21.81 -33.71 2.98
C LYS A 355 21.39 -32.86 1.76
N ILE A 356 20.41 -31.97 1.91
CA ILE A 356 19.95 -31.06 0.87
C ILE A 356 21.06 -30.12 0.40
N ARG A 357 21.84 -29.58 1.32
CA ARG A 357 22.97 -28.69 0.99
C ARG A 357 23.98 -29.36 0.06
N ASP A 358 24.17 -30.63 0.22
CA ASP A 358 25.13 -31.40 -0.61
C ASP A 358 24.53 -31.75 -2.00
N HIS A 359 23.21 -31.77 -2.13
CA HIS A 359 22.51 -32.23 -3.34
C HIS A 359 21.85 -31.15 -4.17
N GLY A 360 21.76 -29.90 -3.67
CA GLY A 360 21.21 -28.76 -4.42
C GLY A 360 19.69 -28.65 -4.42
N ASP A 361 18.97 -29.45 -3.62
CA ASP A 361 17.53 -29.29 -3.37
C ASP A 361 17.26 -28.06 -2.49
N VAL A 362 16.03 -27.56 -2.50
CA VAL A 362 15.63 -26.37 -1.75
C VAL A 362 14.47 -26.69 -0.84
N VAL A 363 14.58 -26.33 0.42
CA VAL A 363 13.51 -26.49 1.42
C VAL A 363 12.82 -25.18 1.71
N ILE A 364 11.50 -25.24 1.76
CA ILE A 364 10.60 -24.19 2.22
C ILE A 364 9.91 -24.72 3.48
N GLY A 365 10.29 -24.20 4.62
CA GLY A 365 9.67 -24.53 5.91
C GLY A 365 8.65 -23.47 6.29
N PHE A 366 7.49 -23.88 6.80
CA PHE A 366 6.48 -22.98 7.36
C PHE A 366 6.24 -23.29 8.84
N THR A 367 6.06 -22.24 9.64
CA THR A 367 5.64 -22.30 11.05
C THR A 367 4.70 -21.15 11.37
N GLY A 368 3.70 -21.38 12.23
CA GLY A 368 2.82 -20.31 12.72
C GLY A 368 3.54 -19.32 13.64
N ALA A 369 2.93 -18.16 13.83
CA ALA A 369 3.52 -16.96 14.45
C ALA A 369 4.09 -17.14 15.87
N ASP A 370 3.64 -18.12 16.63
CA ASP A 370 4.01 -18.25 18.06
C ASP A 370 4.81 -19.51 18.40
N ARG A 371 5.11 -20.37 17.42
CA ARG A 371 5.67 -21.71 17.68
C ARG A 371 7.10 -21.93 17.25
N GLY A 372 7.70 -21.03 16.49
CA GLY A 372 8.99 -21.27 15.83
C GLY A 372 10.11 -20.29 16.14
N ARG A 373 9.88 -19.19 16.87
CA ARG A 373 10.91 -18.18 17.13
C ARG A 373 12.18 -18.77 17.74
N GLY A 374 13.28 -18.66 17.00
CA GLY A 374 14.62 -19.07 17.43
C GLY A 374 14.96 -20.53 17.23
N ARG A 375 14.01 -21.41 16.82
CA ARG A 375 14.29 -22.84 16.72
C ARG A 375 15.02 -23.23 15.44
N PHE A 376 14.68 -22.59 14.31
CA PHE A 376 15.23 -22.93 12.99
C PHE A 376 15.92 -21.76 12.28
N ASP A 377 15.90 -20.56 12.87
CA ASP A 377 16.44 -19.32 12.27
C ASP A 377 17.91 -19.44 11.88
N PHE A 378 18.70 -20.15 12.68
CA PHE A 378 20.15 -20.36 12.46
C PHE A 378 20.51 -21.08 11.15
N PHE A 379 19.55 -21.81 10.58
CA PHE A 379 19.78 -22.59 9.37
C PHE A 379 19.24 -21.90 8.13
N ALA A 380 18.40 -20.88 8.32
CA ALA A 380 17.68 -20.23 7.24
C ALA A 380 18.61 -19.41 6.34
N SER A 381 18.60 -19.71 5.06
CA SER A 381 19.19 -18.86 4.01
C SER A 381 18.37 -17.60 3.80
N THR A 382 17.05 -17.72 3.99
CA THR A 382 16.07 -16.63 4.05
C THR A 382 15.07 -16.92 5.15
N HIS A 383 14.68 -15.87 5.89
CA HIS A 383 13.62 -15.94 6.88
C HIS A 383 12.62 -14.84 6.58
N ILE A 384 11.37 -15.20 6.28
CA ILE A 384 10.30 -14.31 5.87
C ILE A 384 9.17 -14.42 6.87
N ARG A 385 8.70 -13.28 7.36
CA ARG A 385 7.48 -13.22 8.16
C ARG A 385 6.29 -12.89 7.28
N THR A 386 5.24 -13.67 7.46
CA THR A 386 3.95 -13.48 6.78
C THR A 386 2.92 -12.90 7.75
N MET A 387 2.13 -11.95 7.27
CA MET A 387 1.18 -11.18 8.08
C MET A 387 -0.09 -10.92 7.30
N PHE A 388 -1.19 -10.71 8.02
CA PHE A 388 -2.45 -10.26 7.43
C PHE A 388 -2.90 -9.01 8.18
N ILE A 389 -2.69 -7.83 7.60
CA ILE A 389 -2.90 -6.55 8.26
C ILE A 389 -4.05 -5.80 7.58
N SER A 390 -5.11 -5.52 8.32
CA SER A 390 -6.31 -4.82 7.82
C SER A 390 -6.85 -5.42 6.51
N GLY A 391 -6.89 -6.75 6.40
CA GLY A 391 -7.38 -7.45 5.22
C GLY A 391 -6.37 -7.54 4.06
N VAL A 392 -5.13 -7.09 4.25
CA VAL A 392 -4.08 -7.11 3.23
C VAL A 392 -3.01 -8.11 3.60
N PRO A 393 -2.67 -9.07 2.73
CA PRO A 393 -1.54 -9.95 2.94
C PRO A 393 -0.24 -9.17 2.82
N CYS A 394 0.64 -9.33 3.82
CA CYS A 394 1.90 -8.60 3.91
C CYS A 394 3.06 -9.54 4.23
N VAL A 395 4.24 -9.17 3.79
CA VAL A 395 5.50 -9.88 4.12
C VAL A 395 6.59 -8.91 4.52
N CYS A 396 7.50 -9.38 5.37
CA CYS A 396 8.79 -8.74 5.57
C CYS A 396 9.88 -9.79 5.77
N GLY A 397 11.09 -9.50 5.30
CA GLY A 397 12.25 -10.33 5.54
C GLY A 397 12.87 -10.05 6.92
N GLU A 398 13.21 -11.11 7.65
CA GLU A 398 14.10 -11.04 8.80
C GLU A 398 15.54 -11.32 8.36
N VAL A 399 15.70 -12.24 7.41
CA VAL A 399 16.96 -12.54 6.75
C VAL A 399 16.72 -12.66 5.24
N PRO A 400 17.19 -11.72 4.43
CA PRO A 400 17.70 -10.40 4.82
C PRO A 400 16.59 -9.52 5.43
N ARG A 401 16.97 -8.53 6.25
CA ARG A 401 15.98 -7.60 6.83
C ARG A 401 15.45 -6.67 5.76
N THR A 402 14.11 -6.57 5.67
CA THR A 402 13.42 -5.71 4.70
C THR A 402 12.31 -4.91 5.36
N GLU A 403 11.77 -3.93 4.64
CA GLU A 403 10.52 -3.26 4.99
C GLU A 403 9.32 -4.21 4.89
N ILE A 404 8.17 -3.77 5.38
CA ILE A 404 6.90 -4.48 5.16
C ILE A 404 6.45 -4.21 3.72
N HIS A 405 6.11 -5.28 3.00
CA HIS A 405 5.57 -5.21 1.65
C HIS A 405 4.16 -5.77 1.64
N ALA A 406 3.22 -5.03 1.05
CA ALA A 406 1.90 -5.55 0.75
C ALA A 406 1.96 -6.42 -0.51
N LEU A 407 1.27 -7.57 -0.48
CA LEU A 407 1.06 -8.42 -1.65
C LEU A 407 -0.24 -8.02 -2.34
N GLU A 408 -0.17 -7.84 -3.64
CA GLU A 408 -1.33 -7.60 -4.50
C GLU A 408 -1.39 -8.71 -5.55
N LEU A 409 -2.57 -9.29 -5.71
CA LEU A 409 -2.84 -10.31 -6.72
C LEU A 409 -3.49 -9.65 -7.93
N ASP A 410 -2.86 -9.75 -9.09
CA ASP A 410 -3.41 -9.33 -10.37
C ASP A 410 -3.78 -10.56 -11.20
N ILE A 411 -5.07 -10.74 -11.46
CA ILE A 411 -5.62 -11.85 -12.25
C ILE A 411 -6.05 -11.43 -13.65
N SER A 412 -5.88 -10.17 -14.02
CA SER A 412 -6.37 -9.60 -15.28
C SER A 412 -5.69 -10.16 -16.53
N THR A 413 -4.52 -10.76 -16.36
CA THR A 413 -3.69 -11.30 -17.46
C THR A 413 -3.98 -12.77 -17.81
N GLY A 414 -4.95 -13.41 -17.14
CA GLY A 414 -5.20 -14.86 -17.28
C GLY A 414 -4.22 -15.75 -16.48
N ASN A 415 -3.28 -15.13 -15.78
CA ASN A 415 -2.35 -15.75 -14.83
C ASN A 415 -2.34 -14.97 -13.53
N PRO A 416 -2.26 -15.63 -12.38
CA PRO A 416 -2.09 -14.94 -11.11
C PRO A 416 -0.69 -14.31 -11.03
N GLU A 417 -0.60 -13.00 -11.19
CA GLU A 417 0.62 -12.24 -10.96
C GLU A 417 0.60 -11.63 -9.56
N ILE A 418 1.68 -11.83 -8.83
CA ILE A 418 1.85 -11.23 -7.50
C ILE A 418 2.83 -10.07 -7.60
N ARG A 419 2.43 -8.93 -7.09
CA ARG A 419 3.26 -7.73 -6.96
C ARG A 419 3.48 -7.40 -5.51
N LEU A 420 4.68 -6.92 -5.17
CA LEU A 420 5.01 -6.44 -3.85
C LEU A 420 5.20 -4.93 -3.89
N THR A 421 4.48 -4.23 -3.03
CA THR A 421 4.64 -2.78 -2.85
C THR A 421 5.11 -2.51 -1.41
N PRO A 422 6.28 -1.84 -1.22
CA PRO A 422 6.76 -1.52 0.12
C PRO A 422 5.84 -0.50 0.81
N ILE A 423 5.59 -0.68 2.10
CA ILE A 423 4.84 0.27 2.92
C ILE A 423 5.82 1.28 3.53
N VAL A 424 6.18 2.33 2.78
CA VAL A 424 7.22 3.33 3.12
C VAL A 424 6.65 4.73 3.29
#